data_2b656379dd1470fab3b482b943a62b3b
#
_entry.id   2b656379dd1470fab3b482b943a62b3b
#
_cell.length_a   1.000
_cell.length_b   1.000
_cell.length_c   1.000
_cell.angle_alpha   90.00
_cell.angle_beta   90.00
_cell.angle_gamma   90.00
#
_symmetry.space_group_name_H-M   'P 1'
#
loop_
_entity.id
_entity.type
_entity.pdbx_description
1 polymer ?
#
loop_
_entity_poly.entity_id
_entity_poly.type
_entity_poly.pdbx_seq_one_letter_code
_entity_poly.pdbx_strand_id
1 'polypeptide(L)'
;MQIKAESLVKVYNGRKVVDGVSFHVNQGEVVGLLGPNGAGKTTSFYMIVGMIRANSGTIRMGDEDVSSMPMYKRARLGLGYLAQETSVFRKLTVEENILAILQTRKLSRSECRSETDRLMEEFKISHLRKNKANTLSGGERRRLEIARALTTHPKFLLLDEPFAGIDPIAVEDIQSVIFNLRDRGMGILITDHSVRETLATTNRAYIMFEGRVLVEGSAEHLAQDEEARRIYLGKSFSLG
;
A
#
# COMPACT_ATOMS: atom_id res chain seq x y z
N MET A 1 -3.95 16.88 1.26
CA MET A 1 -4.76 16.15 0.25
C MET A 1 -5.21 14.84 0.87
N GLN A 2 -6.33 14.24 0.39
CA GLN A 2 -6.93 13.05 0.96
C GLN A 2 -7.39 12.11 -0.16
N ILE A 3 -7.27 10.79 0.04
CA ILE A 3 -8.07 9.80 -0.69
C ILE A 3 -9.30 9.49 0.16
N LYS A 4 -10.49 9.57 -0.43
CA LYS A 4 -11.75 9.27 0.23
C LYS A 4 -12.56 8.29 -0.59
N ALA A 5 -12.97 7.20 0.04
CA ALA A 5 -13.94 6.24 -0.46
C ALA A 5 -15.26 6.42 0.30
N GLU A 6 -16.37 6.52 -0.40
CA GLU A 6 -17.69 6.75 0.18
C GLU A 6 -18.70 5.75 -0.36
N SER A 7 -19.28 4.98 0.54
CA SER A 7 -20.35 4.01 0.29
C SER A 7 -20.08 3.06 -0.88
N LEU A 8 -18.84 2.55 -0.95
CA LEU A 8 -18.44 1.65 -2.03
C LEU A 8 -19.22 0.34 -1.98
N VAL A 9 -19.74 -0.06 -3.13
CA VAL A 9 -20.41 -1.35 -3.30
C VAL A 9 -19.77 -2.11 -4.46
N LYS A 10 -19.52 -3.41 -4.23
CA LYS A 10 -19.10 -4.34 -5.29
C LYS A 10 -19.88 -5.64 -5.20
N VAL A 11 -20.44 -6.04 -6.34
CA VAL A 11 -21.24 -7.27 -6.48
C VAL A 11 -20.56 -8.19 -7.47
N TYR A 12 -20.42 -9.47 -7.11
CA TYR A 12 -20.01 -10.55 -8.00
C TYR A 12 -21.06 -11.68 -7.92
N ASN A 13 -21.59 -12.08 -9.06
CA ASN A 13 -22.58 -13.18 -9.15
C ASN A 13 -23.75 -13.03 -8.15
N GLY A 14 -24.30 -11.82 -8.04
CA GLY A 14 -25.39 -11.50 -7.12
C GLY A 14 -25.01 -11.31 -5.64
N ARG A 15 -23.77 -11.66 -5.24
CA ARG A 15 -23.28 -11.49 -3.87
C ARG A 15 -22.55 -10.15 -3.72
N LYS A 16 -22.95 -9.35 -2.74
CA LYS A 16 -22.20 -8.16 -2.35
C LYS A 16 -20.94 -8.57 -1.59
N VAL A 17 -19.77 -8.35 -2.17
CA VAL A 17 -18.47 -8.60 -1.54
C VAL A 17 -17.94 -7.36 -0.85
N VAL A 18 -18.44 -6.17 -1.24
CA VAL A 18 -18.27 -4.89 -0.55
C VAL A 18 -19.64 -4.23 -0.52
N ASP A 19 -20.10 -3.79 0.63
CA ASP A 19 -21.45 -3.30 0.90
C ASP A 19 -21.42 -2.01 1.73
N GLY A 20 -21.33 -0.87 1.05
CA GLY A 20 -21.36 0.46 1.67
C GLY A 20 -20.07 0.86 2.39
N VAL A 21 -18.92 0.32 1.98
CA VAL A 21 -17.62 0.60 2.63
C VAL A 21 -17.21 2.05 2.41
N SER A 22 -16.91 2.74 3.51
CA SER A 22 -16.37 4.09 3.50
C SER A 22 -15.10 4.15 4.34
N PHE A 23 -14.05 4.77 3.82
CA PHE A 23 -12.81 5.06 4.54
C PHE A 23 -12.03 6.18 3.86
N HIS A 24 -11.03 6.70 4.54
CA HIS A 24 -10.18 7.74 3.97
C HIS A 24 -8.72 7.57 4.39
N VAL A 25 -7.83 8.20 3.65
CA VAL A 25 -6.40 8.28 3.93
C VAL A 25 -5.95 9.72 3.69
N ASN A 26 -5.38 10.36 4.70
CA ASN A 26 -4.79 11.68 4.56
C ASN A 26 -3.30 11.59 4.17
N GLN A 27 -2.75 12.64 3.58
CA GLN A 27 -1.31 12.78 3.47
C GLN A 27 -0.69 12.87 4.86
N GLY A 28 0.46 12.22 5.06
CA GLY A 28 1.18 12.19 6.33
C GLY A 28 0.61 11.18 7.35
N GLU A 29 -0.26 10.25 6.92
CA GLU A 29 -0.72 9.17 7.78
C GLU A 29 -0.56 7.80 7.14
N VAL A 30 -0.45 6.77 7.97
CA VAL A 30 -0.52 5.36 7.58
C VAL A 30 -1.85 4.79 8.08
N VAL A 31 -2.64 4.26 7.16
CA VAL A 31 -3.96 3.66 7.44
C VAL A 31 -3.93 2.17 7.11
N GLY A 32 -4.40 1.34 8.03
CA GLY A 32 -4.57 -0.10 7.84
C GLY A 32 -5.99 -0.44 7.34
N LEU A 33 -6.09 -1.41 6.44
CA LEU A 33 -7.35 -2.04 6.06
C LEU A 33 -7.26 -3.53 6.38
N LEU A 34 -7.80 -3.92 7.51
CA LEU A 34 -7.66 -5.22 8.15
C LEU A 34 -8.98 -6.02 8.11
N GLY A 35 -8.91 -7.29 8.47
CA GLY A 35 -10.08 -8.18 8.55
C GLY A 35 -9.77 -9.58 8.06
N PRO A 36 -10.66 -10.55 8.30
CA PRO A 36 -10.48 -11.94 7.88
C PRO A 36 -10.48 -12.10 6.35
N ASN A 37 -10.12 -13.31 5.88
CA ASN A 37 -10.22 -13.64 4.47
C ASN A 37 -11.67 -13.55 4.01
N GLY A 38 -11.88 -12.96 2.82
CA GLY A 38 -13.23 -12.74 2.28
C GLY A 38 -13.97 -11.51 2.85
N ALA A 39 -13.37 -10.74 3.75
CA ALA A 39 -13.98 -9.52 4.30
C ALA A 39 -14.18 -8.38 3.28
N GLY A 40 -13.62 -8.48 2.08
CA GLY A 40 -13.73 -7.46 1.05
C GLY A 40 -12.54 -6.49 0.98
N LYS A 41 -11.48 -6.68 1.77
CA LYS A 41 -10.28 -5.81 1.82
C LYS A 41 -9.66 -5.60 0.43
N THR A 42 -9.18 -6.67 -0.19
CA THR A 42 -8.51 -6.63 -1.49
C THR A 42 -9.41 -6.03 -2.57
N THR A 43 -10.71 -6.33 -2.55
CA THR A 43 -11.68 -5.74 -3.49
C THR A 43 -11.80 -4.23 -3.27
N SER A 44 -11.93 -3.78 -2.02
CA SER A 44 -11.99 -2.34 -1.68
C SER A 44 -10.69 -1.64 -2.06
N PHE A 45 -9.56 -2.24 -1.76
CA PHE A 45 -8.24 -1.75 -2.11
C PHE A 45 -8.07 -1.62 -3.65
N TYR A 46 -8.45 -2.63 -4.42
CA TYR A 46 -8.37 -2.61 -5.89
C TYR A 46 -9.34 -1.63 -6.54
N MET A 47 -10.45 -1.30 -5.87
CA MET A 47 -11.31 -0.19 -6.32
C MET A 47 -10.60 1.16 -6.17
N ILE A 48 -9.81 1.38 -5.07
CA ILE A 48 -9.00 2.60 -4.92
C ILE A 48 -7.86 2.65 -5.95
N VAL A 49 -7.18 1.53 -6.19
CA VAL A 49 -6.13 1.44 -7.23
C VAL A 49 -6.68 1.75 -8.63
N GLY A 50 -7.95 1.41 -8.89
CA GLY A 50 -8.58 1.53 -10.20
C GLY A 50 -8.43 0.30 -11.09
N MET A 51 -8.13 -0.87 -10.48
CA MET A 51 -8.13 -2.19 -11.14
C MET A 51 -9.54 -2.76 -11.23
N ILE A 52 -10.39 -2.46 -10.25
CA ILE A 52 -11.78 -2.91 -10.18
C ILE A 52 -12.68 -1.68 -10.15
N ARG A 53 -13.74 -1.66 -10.94
CA ARG A 53 -14.76 -0.63 -10.89
C ARG A 53 -15.81 -0.98 -9.83
N ALA A 54 -16.14 -0.03 -8.96
CA ALA A 54 -17.26 -0.14 -8.04
C ALA A 54 -18.60 -0.21 -8.81
N ASN A 55 -19.59 -0.90 -8.25
CA ASN A 55 -20.96 -0.88 -8.76
C ASN A 55 -21.67 0.43 -8.35
N SER A 56 -21.37 0.95 -7.15
CA SER A 56 -21.84 2.25 -6.67
C SER A 56 -20.86 2.79 -5.60
N GLY A 57 -21.10 4.04 -5.19
CA GLY A 57 -20.21 4.78 -4.30
C GLY A 57 -19.23 5.66 -5.09
N THR A 58 -18.44 6.46 -4.39
CA THR A 58 -17.50 7.42 -4.97
C THR A 58 -16.11 7.26 -4.40
N ILE A 59 -15.10 7.56 -5.21
CA ILE A 59 -13.69 7.62 -4.82
C ILE A 59 -13.14 8.96 -5.25
N ARG A 60 -12.62 9.73 -4.30
CA ARG A 60 -12.02 11.04 -4.56
C ARG A 60 -10.56 11.07 -4.19
N MET A 61 -9.77 11.81 -4.94
CA MET A 61 -8.38 12.17 -4.60
C MET A 61 -8.28 13.70 -4.52
N GLY A 62 -8.32 14.26 -3.32
CA GLY A 62 -8.58 15.67 -3.09
C GLY A 62 -9.95 16.04 -3.64
N ASP A 63 -10.00 17.03 -4.52
CA ASP A 63 -11.25 17.49 -5.14
C ASP A 63 -11.64 16.71 -6.41
N GLU A 64 -10.76 15.82 -6.90
CA GLU A 64 -10.97 15.06 -8.13
C GLU A 64 -11.76 13.79 -7.88
N ASP A 65 -12.85 13.57 -8.62
CA ASP A 65 -13.57 12.30 -8.65
C ASP A 65 -12.83 11.33 -9.57
N VAL A 66 -12.29 10.26 -8.98
CA VAL A 66 -11.52 9.24 -9.69
C VAL A 66 -12.29 7.92 -9.84
N SER A 67 -13.57 7.85 -9.47
CA SER A 67 -14.38 6.63 -9.41
C SER A 67 -14.34 5.82 -10.72
N SER A 68 -14.40 6.49 -11.86
CA SER A 68 -14.36 5.87 -13.19
C SER A 68 -12.98 5.91 -13.85
N MET A 69 -11.99 6.53 -13.21
CA MET A 69 -10.65 6.68 -13.79
C MET A 69 -9.88 5.36 -13.74
N PRO A 70 -9.22 4.93 -14.84
CA PRO A 70 -8.34 3.79 -14.84
C PRO A 70 -7.06 4.09 -14.05
N MET A 71 -6.39 3.03 -13.58
CA MET A 71 -5.19 3.08 -12.73
C MET A 71 -4.12 4.07 -13.23
N TYR A 72 -3.81 4.08 -14.54
CA TYR A 72 -2.75 4.95 -15.07
C TYR A 72 -3.07 6.45 -14.94
N LYS A 73 -4.35 6.85 -14.97
CA LYS A 73 -4.77 8.24 -14.73
C LYS A 73 -4.61 8.59 -13.25
N ARG A 74 -5.02 7.68 -12.34
CA ARG A 74 -4.83 7.86 -10.90
C ARG A 74 -3.34 7.93 -10.53
N ALA A 75 -2.49 7.13 -11.19
CA ALA A 75 -1.04 7.21 -11.02
C ALA A 75 -0.49 8.60 -11.38
N ARG A 76 -0.99 9.23 -12.44
CA ARG A 76 -0.62 10.61 -12.84
C ARG A 76 -1.08 11.67 -11.83
N LEU A 77 -2.12 11.40 -11.05
CA LEU A 77 -2.59 12.26 -9.95
C LEU A 77 -1.76 12.07 -8.68
N GLY A 78 -0.87 11.08 -8.67
CA GLY A 78 0.03 10.80 -7.54
C GLY A 78 -0.34 9.57 -6.71
N LEU A 79 -1.02 8.57 -7.28
CA LEU A 79 -1.28 7.29 -6.64
C LEU A 79 -0.20 6.29 -7.01
N GLY A 80 0.62 5.86 -6.05
CA GLY A 80 1.53 4.72 -6.16
C GLY A 80 0.85 3.43 -5.70
N TYR A 81 1.23 2.32 -6.31
CA TYR A 81 0.73 1.00 -5.92
C TYR A 81 1.87 -0.02 -5.91
N LEU A 82 1.92 -0.79 -4.84
CA LEU A 82 2.83 -1.90 -4.64
C LEU A 82 2.02 -3.18 -4.46
N ALA A 83 2.10 -4.06 -5.45
CA ALA A 83 1.36 -5.32 -5.47
C ALA A 83 1.89 -6.32 -4.43
N GLN A 84 1.04 -7.26 -4.03
CA GLN A 84 1.42 -8.43 -3.24
C GLN A 84 2.44 -9.29 -3.98
N GLU A 85 2.17 -9.56 -5.27
CA GLU A 85 3.11 -10.32 -6.09
C GLU A 85 4.31 -9.49 -6.51
N THR A 86 5.47 -10.16 -6.60
CA THR A 86 6.72 -9.55 -7.03
C THR A 86 6.61 -8.86 -8.38
N SER A 87 6.83 -7.55 -8.39
CA SER A 87 6.67 -6.70 -9.57
C SER A 87 8.00 -6.31 -10.25
N VAL A 88 9.15 -6.75 -9.72
CA VAL A 88 10.46 -6.41 -10.30
C VAL A 88 10.68 -7.04 -11.67
N PHE A 89 11.40 -6.35 -12.55
CA PHE A 89 11.90 -6.91 -13.80
C PHE A 89 13.04 -7.89 -13.49
N ARG A 90 12.74 -9.16 -13.35
CA ARG A 90 13.62 -10.20 -12.80
C ARG A 90 14.97 -10.31 -13.50
N LYS A 91 15.03 -10.08 -14.81
CA LYS A 91 16.25 -10.19 -15.63
C LYS A 91 17.09 -8.90 -15.66
N LEU A 92 16.52 -7.78 -15.21
CA LEU A 92 17.21 -6.51 -15.10
C LEU A 92 17.96 -6.41 -13.77
N THR A 93 19.03 -5.62 -13.75
CA THR A 93 19.74 -5.27 -12.51
C THR A 93 18.90 -4.34 -11.63
N VAL A 94 19.33 -4.12 -10.40
CA VAL A 94 18.70 -3.17 -9.47
C VAL A 94 18.63 -1.78 -10.08
N GLU A 95 19.76 -1.28 -10.63
CA GLU A 95 19.83 0.01 -11.31
C GLU A 95 18.88 0.09 -12.52
N GLU A 96 18.90 -0.93 -13.38
CA GLU A 96 18.06 -0.98 -14.57
C GLU A 96 16.56 -1.03 -14.23
N ASN A 97 16.17 -1.65 -13.10
CA ASN A 97 14.81 -1.67 -12.63
C ASN A 97 14.27 -0.26 -12.32
N ILE A 98 15.08 0.60 -11.72
CA ILE A 98 14.73 1.97 -11.39
C ILE A 98 14.76 2.82 -12.67
N LEU A 99 15.84 2.73 -13.45
CA LEU A 99 16.00 3.46 -14.70
C LEU A 99 14.88 3.20 -15.69
N ALA A 100 14.41 1.95 -15.82
CA ALA A 100 13.33 1.59 -16.73
C ALA A 100 12.05 2.41 -16.52
N ILE A 101 11.74 2.76 -15.25
CA ILE A 101 10.58 3.61 -14.95
C ILE A 101 10.92 5.10 -15.16
N LEU A 102 12.10 5.56 -14.71
CA LEU A 102 12.50 6.96 -14.88
C LEU A 102 12.57 7.38 -16.36
N GLN A 103 12.99 6.48 -17.24
CA GLN A 103 13.04 6.73 -18.69
C GLN A 103 11.66 6.96 -19.34
N THR A 104 10.59 6.52 -18.69
CA THR A 104 9.21 6.83 -19.15
C THR A 104 8.79 8.26 -18.82
N ARG A 105 9.58 8.97 -18.01
CA ARG A 105 9.34 10.36 -17.62
C ARG A 105 10.11 11.30 -18.54
N LYS A 106 9.68 12.56 -18.58
CA LYS A 106 10.37 13.61 -19.35
C LYS A 106 11.59 14.14 -18.57
N LEU A 107 12.55 13.25 -18.28
CA LEU A 107 13.79 13.57 -17.58
C LEU A 107 14.99 13.40 -18.54
N SER A 108 16.01 14.22 -18.36
CA SER A 108 17.31 14.03 -19.03
C SER A 108 18.03 12.78 -18.52
N ARG A 109 19.03 12.31 -19.26
CA ARG A 109 19.85 11.16 -18.83
C ARG A 109 20.57 11.40 -17.51
N SER A 110 21.04 12.64 -17.27
CA SER A 110 21.70 13.03 -16.02
C SER A 110 20.74 13.01 -14.84
N GLU A 111 19.51 13.54 -15.00
CA GLU A 111 18.48 13.52 -13.98
C GLU A 111 18.04 12.09 -13.64
N CYS A 112 17.84 11.22 -14.64
CA CYS A 112 17.55 9.82 -14.42
C CYS A 112 18.65 9.13 -13.60
N ARG A 113 19.94 9.40 -13.90
CA ARG A 113 21.05 8.81 -13.16
C ARG A 113 21.10 9.32 -11.73
N SER A 114 21.02 10.64 -11.52
CA SER A 114 21.02 11.25 -10.18
C SER A 114 19.88 10.73 -9.32
N GLU A 115 18.67 10.62 -9.88
CA GLU A 115 17.50 10.11 -9.15
C GLU A 115 17.63 8.60 -8.85
N THR A 116 18.24 7.83 -9.75
CA THR A 116 18.54 6.42 -9.50
C THR A 116 19.53 6.27 -8.34
N ASP A 117 20.61 7.06 -8.34
CA ASP A 117 21.62 7.04 -7.28
C ASP A 117 20.98 7.42 -5.93
N ARG A 118 20.18 8.48 -5.91
CA ARG A 118 19.44 8.92 -4.71
C ARG A 118 18.54 7.83 -4.14
N LEU A 119 17.71 7.21 -5.00
CA LEU A 119 16.79 6.14 -4.55
C LEU A 119 17.55 4.90 -4.06
N MET A 120 18.63 4.53 -4.74
CA MET A 120 19.42 3.36 -4.32
C MET A 120 20.10 3.59 -2.97
N GLU A 121 20.57 4.79 -2.70
CA GLU A 121 21.16 5.17 -1.41
C GLU A 121 20.10 5.21 -0.31
N GLU A 122 18.98 5.89 -0.58
CA GLU A 122 17.85 6.02 0.35
C GLU A 122 17.32 4.66 0.83
N PHE A 123 17.20 3.70 -0.10
CA PHE A 123 16.71 2.35 0.19
C PHE A 123 17.81 1.35 0.57
N LYS A 124 19.06 1.82 0.75
CA LYS A 124 20.22 1.00 1.14
C LYS A 124 20.45 -0.21 0.21
N ILE A 125 20.26 -0.02 -1.12
CA ILE A 125 20.46 -1.04 -2.14
C ILE A 125 21.57 -0.69 -3.14
N SER A 126 22.40 0.32 -2.85
CA SER A 126 23.50 0.78 -3.73
C SER A 126 24.55 -0.31 -3.93
N HIS A 127 24.84 -1.12 -2.93
CA HIS A 127 25.77 -2.24 -3.01
C HIS A 127 25.29 -3.37 -3.94
N LEU A 128 23.98 -3.41 -4.25
CA LEU A 128 23.35 -4.40 -5.13
C LEU A 128 23.15 -3.88 -6.56
N ARG A 129 23.68 -2.70 -6.89
CA ARG A 129 23.46 -1.98 -8.16
C ARG A 129 23.46 -2.88 -9.40
N LYS A 130 24.47 -3.74 -9.52
CA LYS A 130 24.70 -4.62 -10.68
C LYS A 130 24.08 -6.02 -10.51
N ASN A 131 23.52 -6.33 -9.36
CA ASN A 131 22.88 -7.61 -9.12
C ASN A 131 21.56 -7.68 -9.89
N LYS A 132 21.25 -8.82 -10.48
CA LYS A 132 19.94 -9.06 -11.10
C LYS A 132 18.86 -9.19 -10.03
N ALA A 133 17.67 -8.64 -10.31
CA ALA A 133 16.58 -8.59 -9.33
C ALA A 133 16.08 -9.99 -8.89
N ASN A 134 16.31 -11.03 -9.68
CA ASN A 134 15.97 -12.42 -9.30
C ASN A 134 16.93 -13.02 -8.27
N THR A 135 18.07 -12.40 -7.98
CA THR A 135 19.05 -12.89 -6.98
C THR A 135 18.87 -12.22 -5.62
N LEU A 136 17.96 -11.25 -5.51
CA LEU A 136 17.72 -10.51 -4.29
C LEU A 136 16.94 -11.33 -3.25
N SER A 137 17.26 -11.14 -1.97
CA SER A 137 16.44 -11.59 -0.85
C SER A 137 15.05 -10.95 -0.87
N GLY A 138 14.11 -11.46 -0.07
CA GLY A 138 12.75 -10.90 0.02
C GLY A 138 12.75 -9.42 0.41
N GLY A 139 13.49 -9.06 1.46
CA GLY A 139 13.59 -7.68 1.95
C GLY A 139 14.28 -6.74 0.96
N GLU A 140 15.40 -7.16 0.34
CA GLU A 140 16.08 -6.36 -0.70
C GLU A 140 15.19 -6.12 -1.90
N ARG A 141 14.46 -7.14 -2.32
CA ARG A 141 13.49 -7.04 -3.43
C ARG A 141 12.37 -6.08 -3.09
N ARG A 142 11.83 -6.15 -1.87
CA ARG A 142 10.77 -5.24 -1.42
C ARG A 142 11.24 -3.79 -1.38
N ARG A 143 12.46 -3.53 -0.89
CA ARG A 143 13.09 -2.19 -0.96
C ARG A 143 13.23 -1.68 -2.41
N LEU A 144 13.65 -2.53 -3.34
CA LEU A 144 13.71 -2.18 -4.77
C LEU A 144 12.33 -1.87 -5.34
N GLU A 145 11.30 -2.63 -5.00
CA GLU A 145 9.91 -2.39 -5.45
C GLU A 145 9.38 -1.04 -4.96
N ILE A 146 9.63 -0.71 -3.69
CA ILE A 146 9.25 0.60 -3.12
C ILE A 146 10.02 1.71 -3.82
N ALA A 147 11.35 1.58 -3.98
CA ALA A 147 12.17 2.56 -4.68
C ALA A 147 11.64 2.83 -6.11
N ARG A 148 11.23 1.78 -6.83
CA ARG A 148 10.60 1.91 -8.15
C ARG A 148 9.27 2.65 -8.09
N ALA A 149 8.41 2.34 -7.13
CA ALA A 149 7.13 3.03 -6.97
C ALA A 149 7.32 4.54 -6.71
N LEU A 150 8.39 4.91 -6.00
CA LEU A 150 8.70 6.31 -5.69
C LEU A 150 9.27 7.12 -6.87
N THR A 151 9.71 6.48 -7.94
CA THR A 151 10.19 7.19 -9.15
C THR A 151 9.14 8.12 -9.75
N THR A 152 7.87 7.90 -9.48
CA THR A 152 6.75 8.74 -9.95
C THR A 152 6.39 9.87 -8.99
N HIS A 153 7.09 10.00 -7.86
CA HIS A 153 6.81 10.94 -6.76
C HIS A 153 5.33 10.91 -6.31
N PRO A 154 4.83 9.74 -5.88
CA PRO A 154 3.44 9.62 -5.49
C PRO A 154 3.15 10.44 -4.22
N LYS A 155 1.92 10.95 -4.12
CA LYS A 155 1.39 11.59 -2.91
C LYS A 155 0.79 10.56 -1.95
N PHE A 156 0.34 9.44 -2.52
CA PHE A 156 -0.21 8.30 -1.79
C PHE A 156 0.43 7.01 -2.30
N LEU A 157 0.73 6.11 -1.38
CA LEU A 157 1.27 4.79 -1.68
C LEU A 157 0.36 3.71 -1.09
N LEU A 158 -0.14 2.85 -1.95
CA LEU A 158 -0.96 1.71 -1.58
C LEU A 158 -0.12 0.45 -1.56
N LEU A 159 -0.04 -0.21 -0.41
CA LEU A 159 0.79 -1.39 -0.15
C LEU A 159 -0.11 -2.60 0.08
N ASP A 160 -0.08 -3.55 -0.86
CA ASP A 160 -0.83 -4.80 -0.77
C ASP A 160 0.07 -5.87 -0.16
N GLU A 161 -0.25 -6.30 1.05
CA GLU A 161 0.48 -7.27 1.86
C GLU A 161 2.01 -7.02 1.90
N PRO A 162 2.46 -5.83 2.40
CA PRO A 162 3.88 -5.48 2.37
C PRO A 162 4.77 -6.37 3.22
N PHE A 163 4.23 -7.07 4.20
CA PHE A 163 4.96 -7.92 5.15
C PHE A 163 4.90 -9.41 4.79
N ALA A 164 4.14 -9.80 3.77
CA ALA A 164 3.96 -11.18 3.39
C ALA A 164 5.26 -11.82 2.87
N GLY A 165 5.64 -12.99 3.44
CA GLY A 165 6.78 -13.76 2.98
C GLY A 165 8.15 -13.11 3.24
N ILE A 166 8.23 -12.19 4.18
CA ILE A 166 9.44 -11.48 4.60
C ILE A 166 9.84 -11.97 6.00
N ASP A 167 11.13 -12.08 6.25
CA ASP A 167 11.64 -12.43 7.59
C ASP A 167 11.44 -11.27 8.59
N PRO A 168 11.38 -11.56 9.92
CA PRO A 168 11.06 -10.54 10.92
C PRO A 168 12.01 -9.34 10.93
N ILE A 169 13.30 -9.54 10.67
CA ILE A 169 14.29 -8.44 10.64
C ILE A 169 13.99 -7.51 9.46
N ALA A 170 13.65 -8.09 8.29
CA ALA A 170 13.30 -7.31 7.13
C ALA A 170 11.93 -6.60 7.26
N VAL A 171 11.02 -7.11 8.10
CA VAL A 171 9.77 -6.40 8.45
C VAL A 171 10.08 -5.06 9.13
N GLU A 172 10.98 -5.03 10.12
CA GLU A 172 11.39 -3.79 10.80
C GLU A 172 11.99 -2.77 9.82
N ASP A 173 12.81 -3.25 8.88
CA ASP A 173 13.36 -2.41 7.80
C ASP A 173 12.26 -1.77 6.95
N ILE A 174 11.23 -2.55 6.55
CA ILE A 174 10.11 -2.05 5.75
C ILE A 174 9.24 -1.10 6.56
N GLN A 175 8.99 -1.36 7.84
CA GLN A 175 8.29 -0.44 8.73
C GLN A 175 9.03 0.90 8.83
N SER A 176 10.35 0.88 9.00
CA SER A 176 11.17 2.08 9.02
C SER A 176 11.06 2.89 7.72
N VAL A 177 11.03 2.21 6.57
CA VAL A 177 10.78 2.85 5.27
C VAL A 177 9.40 3.51 5.24
N ILE A 178 8.35 2.80 5.67
CA ILE A 178 6.98 3.33 5.71
C ILE A 178 6.89 4.58 6.59
N PHE A 179 7.49 4.56 7.78
CA PHE A 179 7.52 5.74 8.68
C PHE A 179 8.24 6.92 8.03
N ASN A 180 9.39 6.71 7.40
CA ASN A 180 10.10 7.77 6.68
C ASN A 180 9.24 8.40 5.56
N LEU A 181 8.50 7.58 4.81
CA LEU A 181 7.62 8.07 3.74
C LEU A 181 6.44 8.86 4.30
N ARG A 182 5.82 8.40 5.39
CA ARG A 182 4.78 9.12 6.12
C ARG A 182 5.27 10.49 6.60
N ASP A 183 6.45 10.53 7.22
CA ASP A 183 7.02 11.74 7.82
C ASP A 183 7.39 12.80 6.75
N ARG A 184 7.58 12.37 5.50
CA ARG A 184 7.69 13.24 4.32
C ARG A 184 6.33 13.68 3.76
N GLY A 185 5.24 13.40 4.45
CA GLY A 185 3.90 13.82 4.07
C GLY A 185 3.19 12.88 3.08
N MET A 186 3.69 11.65 2.84
CA MET A 186 3.00 10.68 2.00
C MET A 186 1.85 10.02 2.77
N GLY A 187 0.66 9.92 2.16
CA GLY A 187 -0.42 9.10 2.69
C GLY A 187 -0.22 7.64 2.30
N ILE A 188 -0.37 6.72 3.23
CA ILE A 188 -0.10 5.29 2.98
C ILE A 188 -1.32 4.47 3.39
N LEU A 189 -1.76 3.57 2.49
CA LEU A 189 -2.79 2.57 2.79
C LEU A 189 -2.15 1.19 2.74
N ILE A 190 -2.30 0.42 3.81
CA ILE A 190 -1.78 -0.94 3.93
C ILE A 190 -2.94 -1.91 4.07
N THR A 191 -2.91 -3.00 3.30
CA THR A 191 -3.70 -4.21 3.59
C THR A 191 -2.74 -5.37 3.83
N ASP A 192 -2.91 -6.08 4.94
CA ASP A 192 -2.08 -7.24 5.28
C ASP A 192 -2.89 -8.19 6.18
N HIS A 193 -2.42 -9.44 6.25
CA HIS A 193 -2.92 -10.44 7.19
C HIS A 193 -2.06 -10.52 8.46
N SER A 194 -0.87 -9.93 8.45
CA SER A 194 0.03 -9.77 9.61
C SER A 194 -0.47 -8.62 10.48
N VAL A 195 -1.43 -8.92 11.37
CA VAL A 195 -2.19 -7.93 12.13
C VAL A 195 -1.30 -7.07 13.03
N ARG A 196 -0.37 -7.72 13.77
CA ARG A 196 0.51 -7.01 14.72
C ARG A 196 1.42 -6.02 14.01
N GLU A 197 2.08 -6.47 12.96
CA GLU A 197 3.00 -5.68 12.16
C GLU A 197 2.27 -4.50 11.51
N THR A 198 1.06 -4.74 11.03
CA THR A 198 0.24 -3.68 10.43
C THR A 198 -0.21 -2.66 11.48
N LEU A 199 -0.76 -3.09 12.61
CA LEU A 199 -1.19 -2.19 13.67
C LEU A 199 -0.02 -1.40 14.26
N ALA A 200 1.17 -2.03 14.42
CA ALA A 200 2.38 -1.33 14.86
C ALA A 200 2.88 -0.27 13.87
N THR A 201 2.48 -0.38 12.59
CA THR A 201 2.92 0.52 11.53
C THR A 201 1.90 1.64 11.25
N THR A 202 0.63 1.46 11.63
CA THR A 202 -0.45 2.36 11.26
C THR A 202 -0.76 3.41 12.34
N ASN A 203 -1.20 4.59 11.93
CA ASN A 203 -1.77 5.59 12.83
C ASN A 203 -3.18 5.19 13.28
N ARG A 204 -3.94 4.57 12.37
CA ARG A 204 -5.27 4.01 12.60
C ARG A 204 -5.56 2.94 11.56
N ALA A 205 -6.55 2.10 11.85
CA ALA A 205 -6.97 1.09 10.90
C ALA A 205 -8.49 0.93 10.88
N TYR A 206 -8.97 0.37 9.79
CA TYR A 206 -10.34 -0.10 9.59
C TYR A 206 -10.34 -1.62 9.63
N ILE A 207 -11.16 -2.23 10.47
CA ILE A 207 -11.41 -3.66 10.45
C ILE A 207 -12.67 -3.91 9.63
N MET A 208 -12.52 -4.69 8.58
CA MET A 208 -13.62 -5.11 7.71
C MET A 208 -14.12 -6.50 8.08
N PHE A 209 -15.43 -6.68 8.00
CA PHE A 209 -16.08 -7.98 8.12
C PHE A 209 -17.31 -8.05 7.21
N GLU A 210 -17.47 -9.16 6.48
CA GLU A 210 -18.60 -9.40 5.57
C GLU A 210 -18.91 -8.24 4.60
N GLY A 211 -17.86 -7.63 4.06
CA GLY A 211 -17.99 -6.55 3.08
C GLY A 211 -18.28 -5.17 3.66
N ARG A 212 -18.25 -4.99 4.96
CA ARG A 212 -18.52 -3.71 5.67
C ARG A 212 -17.36 -3.33 6.57
N VAL A 213 -17.25 -2.06 6.91
CA VAL A 213 -16.41 -1.60 8.03
C VAL A 213 -17.11 -1.95 9.32
N LEU A 214 -16.45 -2.73 10.18
CA LEU A 214 -16.93 -3.14 11.47
C LEU A 214 -16.60 -2.09 12.54
N VAL A 215 -15.32 -1.71 12.58
CA VAL A 215 -14.79 -0.76 13.56
C VAL A 215 -13.59 -0.04 12.95
N GLU A 216 -13.36 1.22 13.37
CA GLU A 216 -12.18 2.01 13.03
C GLU A 216 -11.56 2.64 14.27
N GLY A 217 -10.26 2.85 14.28
CA GLY A 217 -9.58 3.53 15.37
C GLY A 217 -8.08 3.33 15.38
N SER A 218 -7.41 3.84 16.42
CA SER A 218 -5.99 3.58 16.66
C SER A 218 -5.75 2.11 17.00
N ALA A 219 -4.51 1.68 16.95
CA ALA A 219 -4.12 0.31 17.29
C ALA A 219 -4.58 -0.06 18.72
N GLU A 220 -4.43 0.87 19.69
CA GLU A 220 -4.83 0.69 21.08
C GLU A 220 -6.35 0.55 21.20
N HIS A 221 -7.11 1.39 20.50
CA HIS A 221 -8.57 1.32 20.48
C HIS A 221 -9.04 -0.03 19.94
N LEU A 222 -8.53 -0.44 18.78
CA LEU A 222 -8.89 -1.70 18.14
C LEU A 222 -8.50 -2.93 18.98
N ALA A 223 -7.35 -2.89 19.66
CA ALA A 223 -6.91 -3.97 20.54
C ALA A 223 -7.81 -4.15 21.78
N GLN A 224 -8.57 -3.13 22.18
CA GLN A 224 -9.51 -3.16 23.31
C GLN A 224 -10.95 -3.39 22.87
N ASP A 225 -11.27 -3.18 21.60
CA ASP A 225 -12.62 -3.31 21.08
C ASP A 225 -13.10 -4.76 21.15
N GLU A 226 -14.23 -5.00 21.80
CA GLU A 226 -14.78 -6.34 22.05
C GLU A 226 -15.17 -7.04 20.73
N GLU A 227 -15.73 -6.31 19.79
CA GLU A 227 -16.18 -6.85 18.51
C GLU A 227 -15.02 -7.19 17.60
N ALA A 228 -14.00 -6.32 17.52
CA ALA A 228 -12.74 -6.59 16.82
C ALA A 228 -12.05 -7.84 17.37
N ARG A 229 -11.97 -7.98 18.70
CA ARG A 229 -11.38 -9.14 19.36
C ARG A 229 -12.17 -10.42 19.11
N ARG A 230 -13.49 -10.35 19.17
CA ARG A 230 -14.36 -11.51 18.94
C ARG A 230 -14.28 -12.03 17.51
N ILE A 231 -14.23 -11.14 16.53
CA ILE A 231 -14.38 -11.48 15.12
C ILE A 231 -13.05 -11.72 14.42
N TYR A 232 -11.99 -10.96 14.81
CA TYR A 232 -10.76 -10.95 14.04
C TYR A 232 -9.47 -11.06 14.86
N LEU A 233 -9.28 -10.26 15.89
CA LEU A 233 -8.01 -10.18 16.61
C LEU A 233 -7.76 -11.40 17.52
N GLY A 234 -8.84 -11.98 18.09
CA GLY A 234 -8.78 -13.02 19.11
C GLY A 234 -8.69 -12.46 20.54
N LYS A 235 -9.16 -13.27 21.51
CA LYS A 235 -9.25 -12.84 22.91
C LYS A 235 -7.88 -12.55 23.57
N SER A 236 -6.83 -13.24 23.13
CA SER A 236 -5.47 -13.12 23.68
C SER A 236 -4.61 -12.09 22.94
N PHE A 237 -5.17 -11.32 22.01
CA PHE A 237 -4.42 -10.34 21.25
C PHE A 237 -3.87 -9.22 22.14
N SER A 238 -2.57 -8.91 21.97
CA SER A 238 -1.89 -7.75 22.56
C SER A 238 -0.96 -7.12 21.52
N LEU A 239 -0.74 -5.83 21.64
CA LEU A 239 0.16 -5.09 20.76
C LEU A 239 1.67 -5.32 21.05
N GLY A 240 1.99 -6.00 22.14
CA GLY A 240 3.34 -6.26 22.64
C GLY A 240 3.57 -5.63 23.99
#